data_b628c93826ccd25c3dc7b622d9b8e9fd
#
_entry.id   b628c93826ccd25c3dc7b622d9b8e9fd
#
_cell.length_a   1.000
_cell.length_b   1.000
_cell.length_c   1.000
_cell.angle_alpha   90.00
_cell.angle_beta   90.00
_cell.angle_gamma   90.00
#
_symmetry.space_group_name_H-M   'P 1'
#
loop_
_entity.id
_entity.type
_entity.pdbx_description
1 polymer ?
#
loop_
_entity_poly.entity_id
_entity_poly.type
_entity_poly.pdbx_seq_one_letter_code
_entity_poly.pdbx_strand_id
1 'polypeptide(L)'
;NNLKQLQLAHLMYPDDNGDYLTKPGNSGTEAGAWVGGWLDFNPSNRDNTNIQDLLDPKRAKFAPYLPTAKIYLCPADKSFVRIGGKRYSRIRSMGMSQAMGGPGGWLPPGSGFQANQKTYKIFTKSSDFSHPGPSNLYVLLDEHPDSINAGGYANQMVSNPGSARMIDFPASYHNGAAGISFADGHAETKKWRDPRTMPPPENANTLALNVASPNNPDVIWLADRTTVKKTD
;
A
#
# COMPACT_ATOMS: atom_id res chain seq x y z
N ASN A 1 5.28 11.60 10.54
CA ASN A 1 4.85 12.87 9.94
C ASN A 1 4.53 12.70 8.45
N ASN A 2 5.37 12.01 7.65
CA ASN A 2 5.15 11.84 6.21
C ASN A 2 3.82 11.14 5.90
N LEU A 3 3.51 10.05 6.61
CA LEU A 3 2.26 9.31 6.41
C LEU A 3 1.01 10.18 6.68
N LYS A 4 1.07 11.11 7.67
CA LYS A 4 -0.02 12.05 7.91
C LYS A 4 -0.20 13.05 6.75
N GLN A 5 0.88 13.47 6.10
CA GLN A 5 0.81 14.36 4.94
C GLN A 5 0.21 13.65 3.72
N LEU A 6 0.61 12.38 3.49
CA LEU A 6 -0.01 11.54 2.46
C LEU A 6 -1.49 11.30 2.74
N GLN A 7 -1.85 11.06 4.00
CA GLN A 7 -3.25 10.89 4.40
C GLN A 7 -4.05 12.18 4.20
N LEU A 8 -3.46 13.35 4.45
CA LEU A 8 -4.12 14.62 4.18
C LEU A 8 -4.38 14.80 2.67
N ALA A 9 -3.42 14.44 1.80
CA ALA A 9 -3.63 14.44 0.36
C ALA A 9 -4.78 13.49 -0.06
N HIS A 10 -4.89 12.33 0.58
CA HIS A 10 -6.01 11.41 0.37
C HIS A 10 -7.36 12.01 0.76
N LEU A 11 -7.42 12.81 1.82
CA LEU A 11 -8.66 13.48 2.24
C LEU A 11 -9.02 14.69 1.35
N MET A 12 -8.03 15.42 0.86
CA MET A 12 -8.24 16.59 0.01
C MET A 12 -8.63 16.22 -1.43
N TYR A 13 -8.10 15.13 -1.96
CA TYR A 13 -8.33 14.74 -3.36
C TYR A 13 -9.82 14.57 -3.72
N PRO A 14 -10.68 13.91 -2.93
CA PRO A 14 -12.11 13.78 -3.22
C PRO A 14 -12.84 15.12 -3.32
N ASP A 15 -12.49 16.11 -2.50
CA ASP A 15 -13.11 17.43 -2.52
C ASP A 15 -12.96 18.11 -3.89
N ASP A 16 -11.79 17.95 -4.53
CA ASP A 16 -11.49 18.53 -5.85
C ASP A 16 -11.94 17.60 -7.00
N ASN A 17 -12.30 16.35 -6.72
CA ASN A 17 -12.56 15.34 -7.75
C ASN A 17 -13.94 14.68 -7.62
N GLY A 18 -14.96 15.42 -7.18
CA GLY A 18 -16.35 14.98 -7.15
C GLY A 18 -16.60 13.76 -6.25
N ASP A 19 -15.94 13.77 -5.09
CA ASP A 19 -15.99 12.72 -4.07
C ASP A 19 -15.24 11.41 -4.43
N TYR A 20 -14.68 11.29 -5.64
CA TYR A 20 -13.97 10.08 -6.06
C TYR A 20 -12.60 9.96 -5.41
N LEU A 21 -12.26 8.74 -5.00
CA LEU A 21 -10.92 8.39 -4.48
C LEU A 21 -9.93 8.13 -5.62
N THR A 22 -8.65 8.28 -5.33
CA THR A 22 -7.58 7.81 -6.22
C THR A 22 -7.57 6.30 -6.27
N LYS A 23 -7.04 5.74 -7.36
CA LYS A 23 -6.72 4.30 -7.42
C LYS A 23 -5.42 3.99 -6.67
N PRO A 24 -5.25 2.75 -6.16
CA PRO A 24 -4.03 2.35 -5.46
C PRO A 24 -2.82 2.25 -6.40
N GLY A 25 -3.02 2.03 -7.71
CA GLY A 25 -1.97 1.79 -8.68
C GLY A 25 -1.48 0.34 -8.64
N ASN A 26 -2.03 -0.50 -9.52
CA ASN A 26 -1.69 -1.93 -9.57
C ASN A 26 -0.65 -2.26 -10.66
N SER A 27 -0.34 -1.25 -11.49
CA SER A 27 0.62 -1.40 -12.59
C SER A 27 1.45 -0.15 -12.73
N GLY A 28 2.39 0.28 -12.25
CA GLY A 28 3.17 1.53 -12.37
C GLY A 28 2.69 2.63 -13.34
N THR A 29 1.76 2.30 -14.25
CA THR A 29 1.21 3.20 -15.28
C THR A 29 -0.30 3.36 -15.21
N GLU A 30 -0.96 2.91 -14.16
CA GLU A 30 -2.41 2.97 -14.02
C GLU A 30 -2.92 4.43 -13.93
N ALA A 31 -3.79 4.81 -14.87
CA ALA A 31 -4.39 6.13 -14.85
C ALA A 31 -5.29 6.33 -13.63
N GLY A 32 -5.15 7.45 -12.94
CA GLY A 32 -5.90 7.75 -11.72
C GLY A 32 -5.26 7.24 -10.43
N ALA A 33 -4.08 6.63 -10.50
CA ALA A 33 -3.35 6.17 -9.33
C ALA A 33 -2.79 7.34 -8.49
N TRP A 34 -2.67 7.13 -7.18
CA TRP A 34 -2.08 8.10 -6.28
C TRP A 34 -0.60 8.37 -6.56
N VAL A 35 0.12 7.37 -7.08
CA VAL A 35 1.52 7.44 -7.54
C VAL A 35 1.70 6.60 -8.81
N GLY A 36 2.73 6.94 -9.60
CA GLY A 36 3.20 6.12 -10.71
C GLY A 36 4.40 5.25 -10.32
N GLY A 37 4.91 4.53 -11.32
CA GLY A 37 6.14 3.74 -11.25
C GLY A 37 5.98 2.37 -10.60
N TRP A 38 6.87 1.47 -11.02
CA TRP A 38 7.04 0.12 -10.49
C TRP A 38 8.42 0.00 -9.84
N LEU A 39 8.48 -0.29 -8.56
CA LEU A 39 9.75 -0.43 -7.84
C LEU A 39 10.21 -1.87 -7.81
N ASP A 40 11.52 -2.04 -7.85
CA ASP A 40 12.24 -3.29 -7.69
C ASP A 40 13.69 -3.01 -7.26
N PHE A 41 14.59 -3.99 -7.39
CA PHE A 41 16.03 -3.78 -7.17
C PHE A 41 16.86 -3.93 -8.46
N ASN A 42 16.21 -3.91 -9.63
CA ASN A 42 16.91 -3.92 -10.92
C ASN A 42 17.55 -2.54 -11.18
N PRO A 43 18.88 -2.47 -11.36
CA PRO A 43 19.57 -1.20 -11.61
C PRO A 43 19.17 -0.53 -12.93
N SER A 44 18.58 -1.26 -13.86
CA SER A 44 18.10 -0.72 -15.14
C SER A 44 16.68 -0.15 -15.05
N ASN A 45 15.95 -0.42 -13.98
CA ASN A 45 14.61 0.11 -13.76
C ASN A 45 14.68 1.56 -13.30
N ARG A 46 14.30 2.48 -14.19
CA ARG A 46 14.32 3.93 -13.94
C ARG A 46 13.30 4.37 -12.89
N ASP A 47 12.20 3.65 -12.71
CA ASP A 47 11.13 3.99 -11.76
C ASP A 47 11.65 4.00 -10.32
N ASN A 48 12.70 3.23 -10.02
CA ASN A 48 13.32 3.23 -8.69
C ASN A 48 13.77 4.62 -8.22
N THR A 49 14.15 5.51 -9.15
CA THR A 49 14.70 6.83 -8.84
C THR A 49 14.00 7.99 -9.56
N ASN A 50 12.95 7.71 -10.31
CA ASN A 50 12.22 8.73 -11.10
C ASN A 50 11.19 9.47 -10.23
N ILE A 51 11.56 10.60 -9.67
CA ILE A 51 10.65 11.42 -8.83
C ILE A 51 9.42 11.95 -9.60
N GLN A 52 9.41 11.94 -10.93
CA GLN A 52 8.23 12.34 -11.71
C GLN A 52 7.06 11.37 -11.53
N ASP A 53 7.32 10.13 -11.12
CA ASP A 53 6.28 9.17 -10.76
C ASP A 53 5.50 9.57 -9.50
N LEU A 54 6.00 10.56 -8.76
CA LEU A 54 5.40 11.11 -7.54
C LEU A 54 4.91 12.56 -7.72
N LEU A 55 5.55 13.36 -8.59
CA LEU A 55 5.37 14.81 -8.65
C LEU A 55 4.71 15.29 -9.96
N ASP A 56 4.60 14.44 -10.99
CA ASP A 56 3.85 14.79 -12.20
C ASP A 56 2.35 14.47 -12.02
N PRO A 57 1.43 15.47 -12.06
CA PRO A 57 -0.01 15.24 -11.89
C PRO A 57 -0.64 14.31 -12.94
N LYS A 58 0.03 14.12 -14.07
CA LYS A 58 -0.41 13.16 -15.09
C LYS A 58 -0.17 11.71 -14.65
N ARG A 59 0.83 11.49 -13.80
CA ARG A 59 1.28 10.18 -13.32
C ARG A 59 0.84 9.88 -11.89
N ALA A 60 0.75 10.91 -11.04
CA ALA A 60 0.45 10.79 -9.60
C ALA A 60 -0.64 11.78 -9.20
N LYS A 61 -1.77 11.27 -8.74
CA LYS A 61 -2.91 12.13 -8.37
C LYS A 61 -2.71 12.89 -7.06
N PHE A 62 -1.74 12.46 -6.22
CA PHE A 62 -1.37 13.21 -5.02
C PHE A 62 -0.37 14.36 -5.29
N ALA A 63 0.23 14.42 -6.48
CA ALA A 63 1.23 15.43 -6.81
C ALA A 63 0.79 16.90 -6.54
N PRO A 64 -0.46 17.33 -6.85
CA PRO A 64 -0.89 18.69 -6.57
C PRO A 64 -0.94 19.07 -5.09
N TYR A 65 -1.07 18.07 -4.20
CA TYR A 65 -1.25 18.27 -2.76
C TYR A 65 0.07 18.16 -1.97
N LEU A 66 1.12 17.65 -2.60
CA LEU A 66 2.37 17.29 -1.92
C LEU A 66 3.58 17.96 -2.58
N PRO A 67 4.26 18.89 -1.87
CA PRO A 67 5.27 19.77 -2.49
C PRO A 67 6.62 19.09 -2.75
N THR A 68 6.86 17.87 -2.23
CA THR A 68 8.17 17.22 -2.31
C THR A 68 8.06 15.70 -2.30
N ALA A 69 8.92 15.05 -3.10
CA ALA A 69 9.03 13.59 -3.15
C ALA A 69 9.45 12.96 -1.80
N LYS A 70 10.10 13.72 -0.92
CA LYS A 70 10.55 13.20 0.40
C LYS A 70 9.42 12.72 1.30
N ILE A 71 8.19 13.19 1.05
CA ILE A 71 7.00 12.79 1.82
C ILE A 71 6.63 11.33 1.56
N TYR A 72 6.93 10.80 0.38
CA TYR A 72 6.59 9.44 -0.02
C TYR A 72 7.55 8.37 0.54
N LEU A 73 8.62 8.78 1.23
CA LEU A 73 9.63 7.89 1.79
C LEU A 73 9.66 7.99 3.31
N CYS A 74 9.51 6.85 3.99
CA CYS A 74 9.75 6.77 5.44
C CYS A 74 11.24 7.00 5.74
N PRO A 75 11.62 7.93 6.63
CA PRO A 75 13.03 8.14 6.98
C PRO A 75 13.72 6.92 7.60
N ALA A 76 12.94 5.96 8.12
CA ALA A 76 13.47 4.71 8.65
C ALA A 76 13.75 3.67 7.55
N ASP A 77 13.21 3.84 6.35
CA ASP A 77 13.59 3.02 5.19
C ASP A 77 15.03 3.34 4.76
N LYS A 78 15.91 2.35 4.85
CA LYS A 78 17.31 2.43 4.43
C LYS A 78 17.58 1.63 3.16
N SER A 79 16.53 1.18 2.48
CA SER A 79 16.66 0.43 1.23
C SER A 79 17.26 1.28 0.12
N PHE A 80 17.94 0.63 -0.80
CA PHE A 80 18.61 1.30 -1.90
C PHE A 80 18.75 0.37 -3.10
N VAL A 81 18.78 0.96 -4.29
CA VAL A 81 19.19 0.31 -5.52
C VAL A 81 20.64 0.70 -5.87
N ARG A 82 21.41 -0.23 -6.43
CA ARG A 82 22.79 0.05 -6.90
C ARG A 82 22.79 0.32 -8.41
N ILE A 83 23.16 1.54 -8.79
CA ILE A 83 23.28 1.95 -10.20
C ILE A 83 24.71 2.42 -10.43
N GLY A 84 25.42 1.79 -11.36
CA GLY A 84 26.82 2.13 -11.65
C GLY A 84 27.74 2.08 -10.41
N GLY A 85 27.50 1.13 -9.50
CA GLY A 85 28.27 0.97 -8.25
C GLY A 85 27.85 1.90 -7.10
N LYS A 86 27.03 2.93 -7.35
CA LYS A 86 26.54 3.87 -6.33
C LYS A 86 25.20 3.45 -5.77
N ARG A 87 24.94 3.82 -4.50
CA ARG A 87 23.65 3.58 -3.83
C ARG A 87 22.71 4.77 -4.04
N TYR A 88 21.46 4.47 -4.41
CA TYR A 88 20.38 5.44 -4.54
C TYR A 88 19.19 4.96 -3.74
N SER A 89 18.63 5.81 -2.89
CA SER A 89 17.34 5.53 -2.25
C SER A 89 16.26 5.40 -3.31
N ARG A 90 15.34 4.46 -3.13
CA ARG A 90 14.15 4.38 -3.97
C ARG A 90 13.19 5.51 -3.63
N ILE A 91 12.26 5.84 -4.54
CA ILE A 91 11.45 7.05 -4.44
C ILE A 91 10.35 6.98 -3.40
N ARG A 92 9.88 5.80 -3.00
CA ARG A 92 8.82 5.62 -2.00
C ARG A 92 8.98 4.34 -1.19
N SER A 93 8.34 4.31 -0.03
CA SER A 93 8.30 3.17 0.89
C SER A 93 6.89 2.86 1.41
N MET A 94 5.86 3.43 0.80
CA MET A 94 4.49 3.29 1.27
C MET A 94 3.60 2.74 0.15
N GLY A 95 2.63 1.90 0.52
CA GLY A 95 1.62 1.34 -0.35
C GLY A 95 0.20 1.72 0.09
N MET A 96 -0.72 1.82 -0.87
CA MET A 96 -2.13 2.12 -0.63
C MET A 96 -2.96 0.85 -0.67
N SER A 97 -3.90 0.71 0.26
CA SER A 97 -4.86 -0.40 0.30
C SER A 97 -5.55 -0.60 -1.05
N GLN A 98 -5.58 -1.83 -1.55
CA GLN A 98 -6.29 -2.17 -2.79
C GLN A 98 -7.81 -2.03 -2.70
N ALA A 99 -8.37 -1.85 -1.52
CA ALA A 99 -9.80 -1.56 -1.35
C ALA A 99 -10.15 -0.10 -1.68
N MET A 100 -9.16 0.79 -1.79
CA MET A 100 -9.35 2.20 -2.14
C MET A 100 -9.27 2.39 -3.66
N GLY A 101 -10.35 2.87 -4.31
CA GLY A 101 -10.39 3.15 -5.74
C GLY A 101 -10.38 1.93 -6.69
N GLY A 102 -10.26 0.72 -6.19
CA GLY A 102 -10.31 -0.55 -6.93
C GLY A 102 -9.02 -0.96 -7.63
N PRO A 103 -8.98 -2.12 -8.30
CA PRO A 103 -10.04 -3.12 -8.46
C PRO A 103 -10.09 -4.18 -7.35
N GLY A 104 -9.15 -4.18 -6.38
CA GLY A 104 -9.15 -5.08 -5.23
C GLY A 104 -8.98 -6.57 -5.57
N GLY A 105 -8.25 -6.88 -6.63
CA GLY A 105 -8.13 -8.24 -7.15
C GLY A 105 -7.45 -9.25 -6.23
N TRP A 106 -6.71 -8.81 -5.23
CA TRP A 106 -6.11 -9.67 -4.21
C TRP A 106 -6.97 -9.88 -2.96
N LEU A 107 -8.08 -9.14 -2.82
CA LEU A 107 -8.96 -9.23 -1.64
C LEU A 107 -9.61 -10.61 -1.45
N PRO A 108 -10.11 -11.30 -2.50
CA PRO A 108 -10.73 -12.60 -2.31
C PRO A 108 -9.74 -13.64 -1.78
N PRO A 109 -10.16 -14.51 -0.84
CA PRO A 109 -9.36 -15.64 -0.39
C PRO A 109 -8.95 -16.55 -1.56
N GLY A 110 -7.70 -17.01 -1.55
CA GLY A 110 -7.17 -17.88 -2.60
C GLY A 110 -5.74 -17.53 -2.98
N SER A 111 -5.24 -18.10 -4.04
CA SER A 111 -3.82 -18.02 -4.40
C SER A 111 -3.52 -17.09 -5.57
N GLY A 112 -4.47 -16.29 -6.04
CA GLY A 112 -4.25 -15.47 -7.23
C GLY A 112 -5.07 -14.19 -7.30
N PHE A 113 -4.63 -13.31 -8.21
CA PHE A 113 -5.33 -12.08 -8.55
C PHE A 113 -6.64 -12.37 -9.29
N GLN A 114 -7.73 -11.72 -8.89
CA GLN A 114 -9.05 -11.82 -9.51
C GLN A 114 -9.45 -10.49 -10.15
N ALA A 115 -9.33 -10.38 -11.47
CA ALA A 115 -9.59 -9.14 -12.22
C ALA A 115 -11.01 -8.58 -12.02
N ASN A 116 -12.00 -9.44 -11.79
CA ASN A 116 -13.41 -9.08 -11.64
C ASN A 116 -13.96 -9.44 -10.25
N GLN A 117 -13.21 -9.08 -9.21
CA GLN A 117 -13.63 -9.27 -7.82
C GLN A 117 -14.97 -8.57 -7.54
N LYS A 118 -15.98 -9.31 -7.03
CA LYS A 118 -17.33 -8.77 -6.73
C LYS A 118 -17.77 -9.02 -5.28
N THR A 119 -17.03 -9.84 -4.55
CA THR A 119 -17.41 -10.29 -3.21
C THR A 119 -17.23 -9.21 -2.14
N TYR A 120 -16.19 -8.39 -2.27
CA TYR A 120 -15.82 -7.41 -1.27
C TYR A 120 -16.10 -5.99 -1.77
N LYS A 121 -16.44 -5.10 -0.81
CA LYS A 121 -16.67 -3.68 -1.10
C LYS A 121 -15.36 -3.03 -1.54
N ILE A 122 -15.44 -2.22 -2.59
CA ILE A 122 -14.40 -1.32 -3.04
C ILE A 122 -14.92 0.09 -2.77
N PHE A 123 -14.13 0.88 -2.08
CA PHE A 123 -14.47 2.26 -1.77
C PHE A 123 -14.02 3.13 -2.94
N THR A 124 -14.96 3.63 -3.71
CA THR A 124 -14.69 4.48 -4.89
C THR A 124 -14.86 5.95 -4.60
N LYS A 125 -15.63 6.27 -3.55
CA LYS A 125 -15.91 7.62 -3.06
C LYS A 125 -15.65 7.72 -1.56
N SER A 126 -15.37 8.91 -1.06
CA SER A 126 -15.21 9.15 0.38
C SER A 126 -16.52 8.90 1.13
N SER A 127 -17.66 9.17 0.51
CA SER A 127 -19.00 8.84 1.05
C SER A 127 -19.26 7.33 1.21
N ASP A 128 -18.44 6.47 0.61
CA ASP A 128 -18.56 5.01 0.78
C ASP A 128 -18.13 4.52 2.17
N PHE A 129 -17.42 5.33 2.98
CA PHE A 129 -16.85 4.93 4.27
C PHE A 129 -17.85 4.76 5.41
N SER A 130 -19.10 4.44 5.11
CA SER A 130 -20.16 4.26 6.11
C SER A 130 -20.07 2.95 6.89
N HIS A 131 -19.56 1.89 6.24
CA HIS A 131 -19.40 0.57 6.85
C HIS A 131 -18.25 -0.22 6.17
N PRO A 132 -17.23 -0.67 6.94
CA PRO A 132 -16.95 -0.29 8.31
C PRO A 132 -16.69 1.22 8.40
N GLY A 133 -16.78 1.82 9.59
CA GLY A 133 -16.51 3.26 9.75
C GLY A 133 -15.07 3.63 9.38
N PRO A 134 -14.81 4.88 8.98
CA PRO A 134 -13.53 5.30 8.42
C PRO A 134 -12.33 5.10 9.35
N SER A 135 -12.53 5.13 10.66
CA SER A 135 -11.48 4.85 11.66
C SER A 135 -11.00 3.38 11.68
N ASN A 136 -11.75 2.48 11.03
CA ASN A 136 -11.40 1.06 10.91
C ASN A 136 -10.94 0.67 9.50
N LEU A 137 -10.76 1.63 8.60
CA LEU A 137 -10.29 1.39 7.23
C LEU A 137 -8.90 1.97 7.06
N TYR A 138 -7.87 1.13 6.95
CA TYR A 138 -6.56 1.63 6.61
C TYR A 138 -6.49 2.06 5.14
N VAL A 139 -5.77 3.14 4.89
CA VAL A 139 -5.56 3.71 3.55
C VAL A 139 -4.14 3.49 3.06
N LEU A 140 -3.16 3.91 3.86
CA LEU A 140 -1.75 3.82 3.51
C LEU A 140 -0.98 3.15 4.65
N LEU A 141 0.07 2.44 4.30
CA LEU A 141 0.99 1.87 5.28
C LEU A 141 2.44 1.87 4.76
N ASP A 142 3.38 1.82 5.70
CA ASP A 142 4.78 1.54 5.37
C ASP A 142 4.89 0.10 4.85
N GLU A 143 5.41 -0.07 3.65
CA GLU A 143 5.57 -1.36 3.00
C GLU A 143 7.02 -1.85 3.04
N HIS A 144 7.19 -3.16 3.14
CA HIS A 144 8.50 -3.81 3.20
C HIS A 144 9.29 -3.54 1.91
N PRO A 145 10.60 -3.20 1.99
CA PRO A 145 11.37 -2.82 0.81
C PRO A 145 11.46 -3.90 -0.26
N ASP A 146 11.52 -5.17 0.12
CA ASP A 146 11.58 -6.29 -0.83
C ASP A 146 10.19 -6.75 -1.30
N SER A 147 9.11 -6.14 -0.80
CA SER A 147 7.72 -6.38 -1.21
C SER A 147 7.22 -5.30 -2.16
N ILE A 148 7.54 -4.04 -1.86
CA ILE A 148 6.99 -2.89 -2.57
C ILE A 148 7.31 -2.91 -4.06
N ASN A 149 6.27 -2.83 -4.88
CA ASN A 149 6.36 -2.82 -6.33
C ASN A 149 5.50 -1.69 -6.95
N ALA A 150 4.23 -1.91 -7.22
CA ALA A 150 3.29 -0.88 -7.68
C ALA A 150 2.87 0.06 -6.52
N GLY A 151 1.96 1.00 -6.77
CA GLY A 151 1.43 1.90 -5.73
C GLY A 151 0.49 1.23 -4.74
N GLY A 152 -0.10 0.09 -5.13
CA GLY A 152 -1.04 -0.67 -4.31
C GLY A 152 -0.37 -1.65 -3.36
N TYR A 153 -0.82 -1.70 -2.13
CA TYR A 153 -0.51 -2.75 -1.17
C TYR A 153 -1.58 -3.83 -1.23
N ALA A 154 -1.19 -5.05 -1.56
CA ALA A 154 -2.09 -6.18 -1.66
C ALA A 154 -2.17 -6.95 -0.34
N ASN A 155 -3.38 -7.11 0.18
CA ASN A 155 -3.67 -8.05 1.25
C ASN A 155 -4.94 -8.83 0.96
N GLN A 156 -5.04 -10.01 1.55
CA GLN A 156 -6.17 -10.91 1.38
C GLN A 156 -7.16 -10.76 2.52
N MET A 157 -8.44 -10.85 2.21
CA MET A 157 -9.48 -11.03 3.22
C MET A 157 -9.42 -12.44 3.80
N VAL A 158 -9.58 -12.57 5.10
CA VAL A 158 -9.43 -13.84 5.81
C VAL A 158 -10.80 -14.35 6.25
N SER A 159 -11.30 -15.39 5.58
CA SER A 159 -12.53 -16.08 5.98
C SER A 159 -12.27 -17.26 6.92
N ASN A 160 -11.10 -17.87 6.82
CA ASN A 160 -10.61 -18.95 7.68
C ASN A 160 -9.16 -18.66 8.07
N PRO A 161 -8.87 -18.46 9.37
CA PRO A 161 -7.51 -18.18 9.85
C PRO A 161 -6.47 -19.20 9.40
N GLY A 162 -6.83 -20.48 9.33
CA GLY A 162 -5.93 -21.54 8.88
C GLY A 162 -5.52 -21.46 7.41
N SER A 163 -6.23 -20.68 6.59
CA SER A 163 -5.92 -20.47 5.17
C SER A 163 -5.37 -19.08 4.87
N ALA A 164 -5.04 -18.30 5.89
CA ALA A 164 -4.50 -16.94 5.72
C ALA A 164 -3.21 -16.94 4.90
N ARG A 165 -3.03 -15.91 4.08
CA ARG A 165 -1.86 -15.70 3.21
C ARG A 165 -1.35 -14.27 3.37
N MET A 166 -0.03 -14.13 3.37
CA MET A 166 0.66 -12.86 3.23
C MET A 166 0.86 -12.60 1.73
N ILE A 167 0.17 -11.62 1.18
CA ILE A 167 0.31 -11.25 -0.24
C ILE A 167 1.51 -10.32 -0.37
N ASP A 168 1.40 -9.09 0.12
CA ASP A 168 2.52 -8.17 0.29
C ASP A 168 2.88 -8.07 1.77
N PHE A 169 4.10 -7.68 2.06
CA PHE A 169 4.59 -7.55 3.43
C PHE A 169 4.59 -6.09 3.89
N PRO A 170 4.06 -5.80 5.08
CA PRO A 170 4.24 -4.48 5.67
C PRO A 170 5.68 -4.30 6.14
N ALA A 171 6.14 -3.06 6.23
CA ALA A 171 7.43 -2.75 6.81
C ALA A 171 7.49 -3.09 8.31
N SER A 172 8.70 -3.23 8.83
CA SER A 172 8.98 -3.43 10.24
C SER A 172 10.02 -2.42 10.78
N TYR A 173 10.16 -1.27 10.11
CA TYR A 173 11.22 -0.27 10.36
C TYR A 173 11.19 0.32 11.77
N HIS A 174 10.02 0.40 12.40
CA HIS A 174 9.81 1.03 13.70
C HIS A 174 9.87 0.00 14.83
N ASN A 175 11.01 -0.68 14.95
CA ASN A 175 11.23 -1.72 15.97
C ASN A 175 10.18 -2.84 15.90
N GLY A 176 10.02 -3.43 14.72
CA GLY A 176 9.02 -4.47 14.45
C GLY A 176 7.61 -3.91 14.26
N ALA A 177 7.48 -2.68 13.81
CA ALA A 177 6.21 -2.02 13.55
C ALA A 177 6.22 -1.26 12.21
N ALA A 178 5.05 -0.94 11.68
CA ALA A 178 4.84 -0.04 10.56
C ALA A 178 3.95 1.14 10.93
N GLY A 179 4.12 2.28 10.27
CA GLY A 179 3.14 3.35 10.27
C GLY A 179 1.96 2.98 9.39
N ILE A 180 0.76 3.28 9.84
CA ILE A 180 -0.50 3.04 9.11
C ILE A 180 -1.39 4.27 9.25
N SER A 181 -2.06 4.69 8.17
CA SER A 181 -3.08 5.74 8.20
C SER A 181 -4.45 5.19 7.85
N PHE A 182 -5.48 5.87 8.34
CA PHE A 182 -6.88 5.44 8.24
C PHE A 182 -7.73 6.50 7.52
N ALA A 183 -8.89 6.07 7.03
CA ALA A 183 -9.75 6.90 6.21
C ALA A 183 -10.36 8.13 6.93
N ASP A 184 -10.35 8.15 8.27
CA ASP A 184 -10.73 9.32 9.08
C ASP A 184 -9.60 10.34 9.27
N GLY A 185 -8.40 10.06 8.74
CA GLY A 185 -7.23 10.95 8.84
C GLY A 185 -6.26 10.64 9.96
N HIS A 186 -6.61 9.77 10.92
CA HIS A 186 -5.63 9.40 11.94
C HIS A 186 -4.53 8.49 11.40
N ALA A 187 -3.40 8.46 12.10
CA ALA A 187 -2.31 7.56 11.81
C ALA A 187 -1.73 7.00 13.10
N GLU A 188 -1.40 5.72 13.09
CA GLU A 188 -0.81 5.02 14.23
C GLU A 188 0.43 4.22 13.83
N THR A 189 1.17 3.73 14.82
CA THR A 189 2.23 2.76 14.64
C THR A 189 1.74 1.41 15.11
N LYS A 190 1.60 0.47 14.18
CA LYS A 190 1.16 -0.90 14.45
C LYS A 190 2.35 -1.82 14.65
N LYS A 191 2.48 -2.36 15.85
CA LYS A 191 3.48 -3.40 16.15
C LYS A 191 3.00 -4.77 15.68
N TRP A 192 3.84 -5.44 14.90
CA TRP A 192 3.57 -6.81 14.44
C TRP A 192 3.85 -7.83 15.54
N ARG A 193 3.12 -8.92 15.52
CA ARG A 193 3.18 -9.99 16.54
C ARG A 193 3.80 -11.27 16.03
N ASP A 194 3.65 -11.54 14.75
CA ASP A 194 4.13 -12.77 14.12
C ASP A 194 5.47 -12.51 13.41
N PRO A 195 6.53 -13.29 13.73
CA PRO A 195 7.83 -13.14 13.06
C PRO A 195 7.75 -13.29 11.53
N ARG A 196 6.80 -14.07 11.03
CA ARG A 196 6.58 -14.25 9.58
C ARG A 196 6.14 -12.97 8.88
N THR A 197 5.61 -12.00 9.61
CA THR A 197 5.24 -10.67 9.09
C THR A 197 6.47 -9.76 8.93
N MET A 198 7.59 -10.09 9.56
CA MET A 198 8.77 -9.24 9.69
C MET A 198 10.03 -9.88 9.10
N PRO A 199 10.05 -10.32 7.83
CA PRO A 199 11.30 -10.81 7.24
C PRO A 199 12.34 -9.68 7.26
N PRO A 200 13.65 -10.00 7.36
CA PRO A 200 14.69 -9.00 7.27
C PRO A 200 14.79 -8.45 5.85
N PRO A 201 15.05 -7.14 5.66
CA PRO A 201 15.23 -6.56 4.33
C PRO A 201 16.58 -6.99 3.73
N GLU A 202 16.53 -7.49 2.50
CA GLU A 202 17.73 -7.94 1.76
C GLU A 202 18.15 -6.96 0.67
N ASN A 203 17.28 -6.01 0.30
CA ASN A 203 17.43 -5.11 -0.86
C ASN A 203 17.60 -5.89 -2.17
N ALA A 204 16.75 -6.89 -2.35
CA ALA A 204 16.77 -7.79 -3.49
C ALA A 204 15.34 -8.22 -3.87
N ASN A 205 15.18 -8.75 -5.08
CA ASN A 205 13.88 -9.27 -5.54
C ASN A 205 13.70 -10.75 -5.17
N THR A 206 14.08 -11.12 -3.95
CA THR A 206 14.15 -12.52 -3.48
C THR A 206 13.03 -12.88 -2.51
N LEU A 207 12.37 -11.88 -1.90
CA LEU A 207 11.27 -12.13 -0.98
C LEU A 207 10.09 -12.79 -1.72
N ALA A 208 9.73 -14.00 -1.31
CA ALA A 208 8.58 -14.68 -1.85
C ALA A 208 7.29 -14.02 -1.36
N LEU A 209 6.52 -13.47 -2.28
CA LEU A 209 5.20 -12.88 -2.02
C LEU A 209 4.09 -13.94 -2.14
N ASN A 210 2.87 -13.59 -1.71
CA ASN A 210 1.72 -14.48 -1.75
C ASN A 210 1.98 -15.85 -1.13
N VAL A 211 2.54 -15.87 0.07
CA VAL A 211 2.90 -17.09 0.80
C VAL A 211 1.85 -17.47 1.83
N ALA A 212 1.70 -18.78 2.09
CA ALA A 212 0.84 -19.27 3.17
C ALA A 212 1.34 -18.74 4.53
N SER A 213 0.43 -18.19 5.32
CA SER A 213 0.70 -17.67 6.66
C SER A 213 -0.47 -18.01 7.61
N PRO A 214 -0.74 -19.31 7.82
CA PRO A 214 -1.90 -19.76 8.57
C PRO A 214 -1.88 -19.23 10.01
N ASN A 215 -3.06 -18.80 10.48
CA ASN A 215 -3.28 -18.27 11.82
C ASN A 215 -2.39 -17.05 12.19
N ASN A 216 -1.88 -16.33 11.19
CA ASN A 216 -1.08 -15.14 11.43
C ASN A 216 -1.99 -13.99 11.91
N PRO A 217 -1.82 -13.51 13.16
CA PRO A 217 -2.68 -12.48 13.73
C PRO A 217 -2.54 -11.12 13.04
N ASP A 218 -1.42 -10.87 12.39
CA ASP A 218 -1.18 -9.60 11.69
C ASP A 218 -1.90 -9.56 10.35
N VAL A 219 -1.92 -10.68 9.62
CA VAL A 219 -2.71 -10.84 8.39
C VAL A 219 -4.20 -10.69 8.68
N ILE A 220 -4.68 -11.31 9.77
CA ILE A 220 -6.08 -11.20 10.20
C ILE A 220 -6.39 -9.75 10.56
N TRP A 221 -5.53 -9.09 11.32
CA TRP A 221 -5.70 -7.69 11.72
C TRP A 221 -5.77 -6.74 10.52
N LEU A 222 -4.91 -6.95 9.49
CA LEU A 222 -4.95 -6.19 8.24
C LEU A 222 -6.26 -6.44 7.47
N ALA A 223 -6.67 -7.70 7.35
CA ALA A 223 -7.91 -8.06 6.67
C ALA A 223 -9.13 -7.36 7.29
N ASP A 224 -9.24 -7.39 8.63
CA ASP A 224 -10.34 -6.75 9.37
C ASP A 224 -10.44 -5.23 9.13
N ARG A 225 -9.35 -4.61 8.66
CA ARG A 225 -9.24 -3.15 8.43
C ARG A 225 -9.15 -2.77 6.97
N THR A 226 -9.31 -3.71 6.07
CA THR A 226 -9.23 -3.47 4.63
C THR A 226 -10.58 -3.13 4.03
N THR A 227 -11.58 -3.98 4.25
CA THR A 227 -12.91 -3.86 3.68
C THR A 227 -13.88 -4.85 4.33
N VAL A 228 -15.10 -4.90 3.83
CA VAL A 228 -16.15 -5.85 4.22
C VAL A 228 -16.70 -6.59 3.00
N LYS A 229 -17.35 -7.73 3.22
CA LYS A 229 -18.16 -8.35 2.18
C LYS A 229 -19.29 -7.41 1.77
N LYS A 230 -19.61 -7.42 0.50
CA LYS A 230 -20.86 -6.79 0.03
C LYS A 230 -22.01 -7.54 0.69
N THR A 231 -22.94 -6.80 1.25
CA THR A 231 -24.28 -7.32 1.56
C THR A 231 -25.10 -7.25 0.29
N ASP A 232 -25.78 -8.33 -0.02
CA ASP A 232 -26.73 -8.41 -1.14
C ASP A 232 -27.86 -7.40 -0.96
#